data_4bcc8a9df033152bea8c4712fd06fb5e
#
_entry.id   4bcc8a9df033152bea8c4712fd06fb5e
#
_cell.length_a   1.000
_cell.length_b   1.000
_cell.length_c   1.000
_cell.angle_alpha   90.00
_cell.angle_beta   90.00
_cell.angle_gamma   90.00
#
_symmetry.space_group_name_H-M   'P 1'
#
loop_
_entity.id
_entity.type
_entity.pdbx_description
1 polymer ?
#
loop_
_entity_poly.entity_id
_entity_poly.type
_entity_poly.pdbx_seq_one_letter_code
_entity_poly.pdbx_strand_id
1 'polypeptide(L)'
;MNYIGISAGFHDAAISVVDDHGNILFAGHSERYSKNKHDKDVCEELLTDALKHVNSAYLEYHYYERPWLKSLRQLRSGEGFTWPTWQKLLGSTYTHMGQPKIHTHGHHLCHAAAGFQTSPFDDATVVVID
;
A
#
# COMPACT_ATOMS: atom_id res chain seq x y z
N MET A 1 -16.34 6.27 -6.52
CA MET A 1 -15.65 5.28 -5.66
C MET A 1 -14.24 5.78 -5.39
N ASN A 2 -13.67 5.48 -4.22
CA ASN A 2 -12.25 5.76 -3.98
C ASN A 2 -11.50 4.47 -3.64
N TYR A 3 -10.25 4.42 -4.04
CA TYR A 3 -9.34 3.31 -3.79
C TYR A 3 -8.16 3.80 -2.94
N ILE A 4 -7.89 3.13 -1.83
CA ILE A 4 -6.72 3.40 -0.99
C ILE A 4 -5.68 2.32 -1.26
N GLY A 5 -4.57 2.71 -1.85
CA GLY A 5 -3.40 1.86 -2.03
C GLY A 5 -2.47 1.96 -0.82
N ILE A 6 -2.04 0.82 -0.29
CA ILE A 6 -1.16 0.74 0.88
C ILE A 6 0.08 -0.07 0.55
N SER A 7 1.24 0.52 0.81
CA SER A 7 2.53 -0.17 0.85
C SER A 7 3.08 -0.09 2.28
N ALA A 8 3.37 -1.22 2.91
CA ALA A 8 3.87 -1.26 4.28
C ALA A 8 4.62 -2.56 4.62
N GLY A 9 5.33 -2.55 5.74
CA GLY A 9 5.92 -3.75 6.33
C GLY A 9 7.27 -4.19 5.76
N PHE A 10 7.94 -3.36 4.94
CA PHE A 10 9.30 -3.61 4.46
C PHE A 10 10.17 -2.35 4.64
N HIS A 11 9.98 -1.32 3.82
CA HIS A 11 10.57 0.01 3.96
C HIS A 11 9.64 1.01 3.28
N ASP A 12 9.79 2.29 3.60
CA ASP A 12 9.11 3.40 2.93
C ASP A 12 7.58 3.21 2.84
N ALA A 13 6.94 2.96 3.99
CA ALA A 13 5.49 2.82 4.04
C ALA A 13 4.79 4.04 3.46
N ALA A 14 3.78 3.79 2.63
CA ALA A 14 3.09 4.82 1.86
C ALA A 14 1.60 4.53 1.72
N ILE A 15 0.82 5.59 1.57
CA ILE A 15 -0.61 5.53 1.21
C ILE A 15 -0.85 6.42 -0.02
N SER A 16 -1.71 5.94 -0.92
CA SER A 16 -2.29 6.73 -1.99
C SER A 16 -3.81 6.65 -1.99
N VAL A 17 -4.48 7.71 -2.42
CA VAL A 17 -5.93 7.73 -2.66
C VAL A 17 -6.15 8.06 -4.13
N VAL A 18 -6.92 7.24 -4.82
CA VAL A 18 -7.23 7.37 -6.24
C VAL A 18 -8.75 7.29 -6.43
N ASP A 19 -9.30 8.08 -7.34
CA ASP A 19 -10.71 8.00 -7.69
C ASP A 19 -10.96 6.97 -8.82
N ASP A 20 -12.24 6.76 -9.17
CA ASP A 20 -12.67 5.86 -10.24
C ASP A 20 -12.38 6.37 -11.66
N HIS A 21 -11.89 7.59 -11.79
CA HIS A 21 -11.37 8.16 -13.04
C HIS A 21 -9.85 8.03 -13.18
N GLY A 22 -9.17 7.48 -12.15
CA GLY A 22 -7.72 7.34 -12.12
C GLY A 22 -6.98 8.60 -11.64
N ASN A 23 -7.67 9.62 -11.13
CA ASN A 23 -7.02 10.80 -10.57
C ASN A 23 -6.41 10.47 -9.22
N ILE A 24 -5.16 10.86 -9.03
CA ILE A 24 -4.47 10.76 -7.74
C ILE A 24 -4.93 11.92 -6.87
N LEU A 25 -5.71 11.63 -5.83
CA LEU A 25 -6.23 12.61 -4.89
C LEU A 25 -5.24 12.88 -3.75
N PHE A 26 -4.45 11.87 -3.38
CA PHE A 26 -3.42 11.94 -2.36
C PHE A 26 -2.32 10.90 -2.60
N ALA A 27 -1.09 11.25 -2.25
CA ALA A 27 0.03 10.31 -2.15
C ALA A 27 0.99 10.80 -1.06
N GLY A 28 1.32 9.93 -0.10
CA GLY A 28 2.19 10.27 1.02
C GLY A 28 2.99 9.10 1.56
N HIS A 29 4.14 9.40 2.15
CA HIS A 29 5.03 8.48 2.83
C HIS A 29 4.98 8.68 4.34
N SER A 30 5.02 7.58 5.12
CA SER A 30 5.06 7.63 6.59
C SER A 30 6.21 8.47 7.13
N GLU A 31 7.40 8.39 6.53
CA GLU A 31 8.58 9.15 7.00
C GLU A 31 8.37 10.67 7.04
N ARG A 32 7.44 11.22 6.26
CA ARG A 32 7.13 12.67 6.27
C ARG A 32 6.41 13.08 7.54
N TYR A 33 5.67 12.16 8.14
CA TYR A 33 4.89 12.35 9.35
C TYR A 33 5.67 11.88 10.59
N SER A 34 6.12 10.62 10.58
CA SER A 34 6.85 10.01 11.70
C SER A 34 8.26 10.56 11.91
N LYS A 35 8.85 11.23 10.89
CA LYS A 35 10.26 11.68 10.85
C LYS A 35 11.28 10.55 10.98
N ASN A 36 10.85 9.32 10.77
CA ASN A 36 11.66 8.11 10.79
C ASN A 36 12.03 7.73 9.36
N LYS A 37 13.31 7.77 9.03
CA LYS A 37 13.77 7.43 7.68
C LYS A 37 13.53 5.95 7.39
N HIS A 38 13.05 5.64 6.19
CA HIS A 38 12.68 4.29 5.75
C HIS A 38 11.63 3.63 6.66
N ASP A 39 10.73 4.42 7.24
CA ASP A 39 9.66 3.90 8.09
C ASP A 39 8.85 2.84 7.35
N LYS A 40 8.81 1.65 7.92
CA LYS A 40 8.10 0.49 7.37
C LYS A 40 6.63 0.43 7.75
N ASP A 41 6.24 1.20 8.75
CA ASP A 41 4.92 1.17 9.34
C ASP A 41 4.09 2.38 8.89
N VAL A 42 2.82 2.14 8.59
CA VAL A 42 1.88 3.23 8.29
C VAL A 42 1.53 3.93 9.60
N CYS A 43 1.90 5.21 9.72
CA CYS A 43 1.52 6.01 10.88
C CYS A 43 0.09 6.54 10.78
N GLU A 44 -0.51 6.82 11.94
CA GLU A 44 -1.91 7.27 12.04
C GLU A 44 -2.13 8.63 11.40
N GLU A 45 -1.15 9.52 11.48
CA GLU A 45 -1.20 10.86 10.89
C GLU A 45 -1.26 10.77 9.35
N LEU A 46 -0.49 9.88 8.73
CA LEU A 46 -0.54 9.63 7.29
C LEU A 46 -1.92 9.11 6.87
N LEU A 47 -2.46 8.13 7.61
CA LEU A 47 -3.80 7.60 7.33
C LEU A 47 -4.87 8.69 7.47
N THR A 48 -4.81 9.45 8.56
CA THR A 48 -5.76 10.54 8.83
C THR A 48 -5.74 11.59 7.72
N ASP A 49 -4.55 11.93 7.23
CA ASP A 49 -4.41 12.91 6.15
C ASP A 49 -4.93 12.34 4.82
N ALA A 50 -4.61 11.10 4.50
CA ALA A 50 -5.14 10.41 3.31
C ALA A 50 -6.68 10.37 3.30
N LEU A 51 -7.30 10.07 4.45
CA LEU A 51 -8.77 9.99 4.57
C LEU A 51 -9.47 11.33 4.35
N LYS A 52 -8.82 12.47 4.57
CA LYS A 52 -9.38 13.80 4.25
C LYS A 52 -9.61 14.00 2.75
N HIS A 53 -8.88 13.27 1.92
CA HIS A 53 -8.96 13.33 0.46
C HIS A 53 -9.96 12.34 -0.14
N VAL A 54 -10.56 11.49 0.69
CA VAL A 54 -11.66 10.61 0.27
C VAL A 54 -12.91 11.43 0.06
N ASN A 55 -13.44 11.38 -1.16
CA ASN A 55 -14.61 12.16 -1.58
C ASN A 55 -15.83 11.28 -1.92
N SER A 56 -15.78 10.00 -1.59
CA SER A 56 -16.84 9.01 -1.87
C SER A 56 -17.18 8.20 -0.62
N ALA A 57 -18.46 7.85 -0.46
CA ALA A 57 -18.90 6.91 0.57
C ALA A 57 -18.47 5.46 0.29
N TYR A 58 -18.09 5.17 -0.94
CA TYR A 58 -17.61 3.84 -1.35
C TYR A 58 -16.09 3.85 -1.39
N LEU A 59 -15.48 3.01 -0.55
CA LEU A 59 -14.04 2.96 -0.31
C LEU A 59 -13.56 1.52 -0.35
N GLU A 60 -12.50 1.25 -1.13
CA GLU A 60 -11.81 -0.03 -1.17
C GLU A 60 -10.34 0.13 -0.77
N TYR A 61 -9.82 -0.88 -0.07
CA TYR A 61 -8.44 -0.90 0.37
C TYR A 61 -7.65 -1.96 -0.40
N HIS A 62 -6.49 -1.57 -0.90
CA HIS A 62 -5.61 -2.38 -1.73
C HIS A 62 -4.20 -2.41 -1.15
N TYR A 63 -3.65 -3.61 -1.00
CA TYR A 63 -2.30 -3.81 -0.50
C TYR A 63 -1.38 -4.30 -1.63
N TYR A 64 -0.20 -3.74 -1.71
CA TYR A 64 0.75 -3.89 -2.82
C TYR A 64 1.35 -5.29 -2.97
N GLU A 65 1.15 -6.19 -2.02
CA GLU A 65 1.74 -7.52 -2.00
C GLU A 65 0.76 -8.56 -1.43
N ARG A 66 1.02 -9.83 -1.73
CA ARG A 66 0.33 -10.97 -1.11
C ARG A 66 1.04 -11.34 0.20
N PRO A 67 0.43 -11.13 1.38
CA PRO A 67 1.09 -11.30 2.67
C PRO A 67 1.70 -12.68 2.91
N TRP A 68 1.03 -13.74 2.44
CA TRP A 68 1.53 -15.11 2.59
C TRP A 68 2.79 -15.39 1.77
N LEU A 69 2.95 -14.78 0.60
CA LEU A 69 4.17 -14.88 -0.22
C LEU A 69 5.35 -14.19 0.47
N LYS A 70 5.08 -13.07 1.14
CA LYS A 70 6.07 -12.36 1.95
C LYS A 70 6.57 -13.24 3.10
N SER A 71 5.65 -13.85 3.86
CA SER A 71 6.02 -14.76 4.95
C SER A 71 6.81 -15.98 4.46
N LEU A 72 6.48 -16.50 3.27
CA LEU A 72 7.23 -17.60 2.66
C LEU A 72 8.64 -17.18 2.25
N ARG A 73 8.82 -15.96 1.73
CA ARG A 73 10.16 -15.41 1.41
C ARG A 73 10.99 -15.20 2.68
N GLN A 74 10.41 -14.68 3.75
CA GLN A 74 11.07 -14.52 5.06
C GLN A 74 11.52 -15.87 5.62
N LEU A 75 10.68 -16.91 5.52
CA LEU A 75 11.08 -18.26 5.89
C LEU A 75 12.30 -18.74 5.11
N ARG A 76 12.32 -18.50 3.79
CA ARG A 76 13.43 -18.91 2.93
C ARG A 76 14.73 -18.13 3.19
N SER A 77 14.63 -16.88 3.66
CA SER A 77 15.79 -16.05 4.06
C SER A 77 16.31 -16.37 5.47
N GLY A 78 15.68 -17.29 6.20
CA GLY A 78 16.08 -17.67 7.55
C GLY A 78 15.52 -16.81 8.67
N GLU A 79 14.59 -15.89 8.36
CA GLU A 79 13.97 -14.99 9.35
C GLU A 79 12.82 -15.63 10.13
N GLY A 80 12.52 -16.92 9.83
CA GLY A 80 11.40 -17.64 10.42
C GLY A 80 10.05 -17.36 9.75
N PHE A 81 9.11 -18.29 9.95
CA PHE A 81 7.75 -18.14 9.42
C PHE A 81 6.85 -17.45 10.44
N THR A 82 6.24 -16.33 10.06
CA THR A 82 5.16 -15.70 10.82
C THR A 82 3.88 -15.72 10.00
N TRP A 83 2.77 -16.14 10.64
CA TRP A 83 1.46 -16.10 9.96
C TRP A 83 1.08 -14.63 9.68
N PRO A 84 0.84 -14.26 8.42
CA PRO A 84 0.54 -12.88 8.07
C PRO A 84 -0.90 -12.54 8.44
N THR A 85 -1.08 -11.65 9.40
CA THR A 85 -2.38 -11.03 9.71
C THR A 85 -2.30 -9.53 9.43
N TRP A 86 -3.43 -8.93 9.07
CA TRP A 86 -3.48 -7.48 8.84
C TRP A 86 -3.07 -6.69 10.08
N GLN A 87 -3.40 -7.20 11.27
CA GLN A 87 -2.97 -6.61 12.53
C GLN A 87 -1.44 -6.58 12.68
N LYS A 88 -0.73 -7.61 12.20
CA LYS A 88 0.75 -7.63 12.22
C LYS A 88 1.36 -6.74 11.15
N LEU A 89 0.71 -6.61 10.00
CA LEU A 89 1.22 -5.84 8.85
C LEU A 89 0.98 -4.34 8.99
N LEU A 90 -0.14 -3.94 9.57
CA LEU A 90 -0.62 -2.56 9.65
C LEU A 90 -0.76 -2.04 11.10
N GLY A 91 -0.53 -2.90 12.10
CA GLY A 91 -0.58 -2.51 13.51
C GLY A 91 -1.91 -1.87 13.93
N SER A 92 -1.84 -0.81 14.72
CA SER A 92 -3.01 -0.03 15.17
C SER A 92 -3.77 0.61 14.01
N THR A 93 -3.09 0.94 12.92
CA THR A 93 -3.67 1.54 11.72
C THR A 93 -4.80 0.68 11.15
N TYR A 94 -4.66 -0.66 11.15
CA TYR A 94 -5.72 -1.56 10.71
C TYR A 94 -7.00 -1.44 11.56
N THR A 95 -6.84 -1.25 12.87
CA THR A 95 -7.96 -1.01 13.78
C THR A 95 -8.61 0.34 13.54
N HIS A 96 -7.81 1.39 13.32
CA HIS A 96 -8.32 2.73 12.99
C HIS A 96 -9.05 2.80 11.65
N MET A 97 -8.67 1.95 10.69
CA MET A 97 -9.40 1.77 9.44
C MET A 97 -10.77 1.09 9.62
N GLY A 98 -11.09 0.57 10.80
CA GLY A 98 -12.31 -0.22 11.04
C GLY A 98 -12.22 -1.66 10.60
N GLN A 99 -11.02 -2.21 10.47
CA GLN A 99 -10.73 -3.59 10.06
C GLN A 99 -11.40 -3.97 8.70
N PRO A 100 -11.18 -3.19 7.66
CA PRO A 100 -11.81 -3.41 6.37
C PRO A 100 -11.34 -4.69 5.69
N LYS A 101 -12.09 -5.14 4.70
CA LYS A 101 -11.57 -6.08 3.72
C LYS A 101 -10.47 -5.40 2.89
N ILE A 102 -9.30 -6.04 2.82
CA ILE A 102 -8.17 -5.53 2.03
C ILE A 102 -7.92 -6.47 0.85
N HIS A 103 -7.90 -5.92 -0.34
CA HIS A 103 -7.54 -6.63 -1.57
C HIS A 103 -6.02 -6.68 -1.73
N THR A 104 -5.49 -7.82 -2.17
CA THR A 104 -4.05 -8.00 -2.34
C THR A 104 -3.69 -8.19 -3.81
N HIS A 105 -2.56 -7.66 -4.21
CA HIS A 105 -2.07 -7.73 -5.59
C HIS A 105 -0.70 -8.41 -5.69
N GLY A 106 -0.27 -8.74 -6.89
CA GLY A 106 1.10 -9.20 -7.13
C GLY A 106 2.07 -8.02 -7.06
N HIS A 107 3.18 -8.17 -6.34
CA HIS A 107 4.19 -7.12 -6.15
C HIS A 107 4.66 -6.50 -7.48
N HIS A 108 5.13 -7.33 -8.42
CA HIS A 108 5.57 -6.85 -9.74
C HIS A 108 4.44 -6.22 -10.57
N LEU A 109 3.19 -6.68 -10.40
CA LEU A 109 2.05 -6.07 -11.05
C LEU A 109 1.81 -4.64 -10.53
N CYS A 110 2.00 -4.41 -9.23
CA CYS A 110 1.90 -3.07 -8.65
C CYS A 110 2.97 -2.13 -9.19
N HIS A 111 4.22 -2.61 -9.35
CA HIS A 111 5.28 -1.82 -10.00
C HIS A 111 4.95 -1.50 -11.46
N ALA A 112 4.49 -2.49 -12.23
CA ALA A 112 4.10 -2.28 -13.61
C ALA A 112 2.94 -1.29 -13.75
N ALA A 113 1.91 -1.44 -12.92
CA ALA A 113 0.76 -0.55 -12.91
C ALA A 113 1.16 0.89 -12.53
N ALA A 114 1.97 1.07 -11.48
CA ALA A 114 2.45 2.38 -11.07
C ALA A 114 3.23 3.07 -12.19
N GLY A 115 4.15 2.36 -12.86
CA GLY A 115 4.93 2.90 -13.96
C GLY A 115 4.08 3.23 -15.19
N PHE A 116 3.18 2.35 -15.59
CA PHE A 116 2.36 2.56 -16.79
C PHE A 116 1.25 3.59 -16.57
N GLN A 117 0.47 3.47 -15.49
CA GLN A 117 -0.69 4.34 -15.26
C GLN A 117 -0.33 5.80 -14.97
N THR A 118 0.88 6.06 -14.49
CA THR A 118 1.37 7.43 -14.28
C THR A 118 2.18 7.97 -15.47
N SER A 119 2.36 7.18 -16.52
CA SER A 119 3.03 7.59 -17.75
C SER A 119 2.05 8.29 -18.72
N PRO A 120 2.56 9.05 -19.69
CA PRO A 120 1.73 9.67 -20.73
C PRO A 120 1.40 8.72 -21.91
N PHE A 121 1.72 7.41 -21.79
CA PHE A 121 1.59 6.48 -22.91
C PHE A 121 0.25 5.74 -22.86
N ASP A 122 -0.44 5.64 -24.00
CA ASP A 122 -1.65 4.82 -24.17
C ASP A 122 -1.30 3.34 -24.38
N ASP A 123 -0.10 3.06 -24.92
CA ASP A 123 0.42 1.71 -25.13
C ASP A 123 1.93 1.69 -24.90
N ALA A 124 2.42 0.72 -24.14
CA ALA A 124 3.85 0.60 -23.82
C ALA A 124 4.22 -0.82 -23.39
N THR A 125 5.45 -1.21 -23.67
CA THR A 125 6.09 -2.38 -23.03
C THR A 125 6.62 -1.96 -21.66
N VAL A 126 6.16 -2.63 -20.62
CA VAL A 126 6.60 -2.38 -19.25
C VAL A 126 7.58 -3.47 -18.82
N VAL A 127 8.78 -3.06 -18.40
CA VAL A 127 9.79 -3.95 -17.82
C VAL A 127 9.92 -3.70 -16.35
N VAL A 128 9.69 -4.71 -15.53
CA VAL A 128 9.87 -4.66 -14.08
C VAL A 128 11.12 -5.43 -13.70
N ILE A 129 12.08 -4.75 -13.10
CA ILE A 129 13.34 -5.33 -12.61
C ILE A 129 13.39 -5.06 -11.10
N ASP A 130 13.40 -6.14 -10.33
CA ASP A 130 13.37 -6.09 -8.87
C ASP A 130 14.62 -6.80 -8.28
#